data_b4fdb19481880de5245011641fd86a1f
#
_entry.id   b4fdb19481880de5245011641fd86a1f
#
_cell.length_a   1.000
_cell.length_b   1.000
_cell.length_c   1.000
_cell.angle_alpha   90.00
_cell.angle_beta   90.00
_cell.angle_gamma   90.00
#
_symmetry.space_group_name_H-M   'P 1'
#
loop_
_entity.id
_entity.type
_entity.pdbx_description
1 polymer ?
#
loop_
_entity_poly.entity_id
_entity_poly.type
_entity_poly.pdbx_seq_one_letter_code
_entity_poly.pdbx_strand_id
1 'polypeptide(L)'
;MRTLLITFLIGLLFSAGDAFAGEVLILQSLRVKPYDDAVRGFKSVTKADTRTVVLSDAEGTDVVRLVREERPELILAIGADALKSVKRVRDIPIIYLMVLNPEKITGEARNFNGIDMNIPPERYLELMERLNLPRLKVGLFYDPGKSGAFVKRIRQAAESMGIEITAREVHSPREVPEQLRRLNSSCNIFWMLPDPTVVTADTVELLLLYTQKNRIPVVTFAGKYVDTGALFSLDIDGSDLGKQAGEMANRVRSGTAIYLIRETEARKAVMKVNRKVAEKLGINLAGLEKH
;
A
#
# COMPACT_ATOMS: atom_id res chain seq x y z
N MET A 1 -84.12 10.04 3.36
CA MET A 1 -83.16 9.04 3.90
C MET A 1 -81.86 9.34 3.26
N ARG A 2 -80.91 9.88 4.04
CA ARG A 2 -79.58 10.29 3.58
C ARG A 2 -78.57 9.16 3.94
N THR A 3 -78.03 8.56 2.91
CA THR A 3 -77.03 7.56 3.06
C THR A 3 -75.62 8.24 3.15
N LEU A 4 -74.98 8.19 4.29
CA LEU A 4 -73.63 8.70 4.54
C LEU A 4 -72.62 7.72 3.98
N LEU A 5 -71.85 8.11 2.96
CA LEU A 5 -70.68 7.37 2.48
C LEU A 5 -69.47 7.81 3.31
N ILE A 6 -68.99 6.93 4.16
CA ILE A 6 -67.77 7.12 4.91
C ILE A 6 -66.62 6.58 4.03
N THR A 7 -65.91 7.49 3.40
CA THR A 7 -64.70 7.17 2.65
C THR A 7 -63.53 7.03 3.64
N PHE A 8 -63.08 5.79 3.85
CA PHE A 8 -61.93 5.47 4.71
C PHE A 8 -60.67 5.73 3.88
N LEU A 9 -60.04 6.88 4.09
CA LEU A 9 -58.76 7.26 3.47
C LEU A 9 -57.64 6.59 4.28
N ILE A 10 -57.18 5.41 3.84
CA ILE A 10 -55.99 4.78 4.39
C ILE A 10 -54.77 5.55 3.88
N GLY A 11 -54.30 6.46 4.72
CA GLY A 11 -53.01 7.12 4.51
C GLY A 11 -51.91 6.11 4.68
N LEU A 12 -51.33 5.63 3.58
CA LEU A 12 -50.07 4.90 3.58
C LEU A 12 -48.97 5.88 4.02
N LEU A 13 -48.69 5.93 5.30
CA LEU A 13 -47.46 6.49 5.82
C LEU A 13 -46.32 5.58 5.34
N PHE A 14 -45.79 5.89 4.16
CA PHE A 14 -44.44 5.49 3.82
C PHE A 14 -43.53 6.17 4.85
N SER A 15 -43.25 5.45 5.94
CA SER A 15 -42.04 5.69 6.72
C SER A 15 -40.91 5.50 5.75
N ALA A 16 -40.43 6.60 5.16
CA ALA A 16 -39.07 6.64 4.65
C ALA A 16 -38.21 6.32 5.89
N GLY A 17 -37.89 5.04 6.05
CA GLY A 17 -36.85 4.65 6.98
C GLY A 17 -35.65 5.49 6.57
N ASP A 18 -35.28 6.43 7.42
CA ASP A 18 -33.94 7.01 7.37
C ASP A 18 -33.04 5.78 7.31
N ALA A 19 -32.56 5.47 6.11
CA ALA A 19 -31.42 4.58 5.96
C ALA A 19 -30.35 5.26 6.79
N PHE A 20 -30.17 4.82 8.03
CA PHE A 20 -29.03 5.18 8.83
C PHE A 20 -27.85 4.88 7.93
N ALA A 21 -27.31 5.91 7.30
CA ALA A 21 -26.07 5.82 6.57
C ALA A 21 -25.03 5.49 7.66
N GLY A 22 -24.74 4.20 7.83
CA GLY A 22 -23.89 3.73 8.89
C GLY A 22 -22.55 4.43 8.81
N GLU A 23 -22.03 4.83 9.95
CA GLU A 23 -20.75 5.54 10.05
C GLU A 23 -19.59 4.60 9.72
N VAL A 24 -18.62 5.07 8.93
CA VAL A 24 -17.36 4.36 8.70
C VAL A 24 -16.32 4.88 9.70
N LEU A 25 -15.83 3.99 10.54
CA LEU A 25 -14.73 4.31 11.45
C LEU A 25 -13.38 4.18 10.71
N ILE A 26 -12.68 5.29 10.54
CA ILE A 26 -11.33 5.33 9.98
C ILE A 26 -10.33 5.31 11.13
N LEU A 27 -9.52 4.27 11.20
CA LEU A 27 -8.41 4.12 12.13
C LEU A 27 -7.10 4.32 11.39
N GLN A 28 -6.33 5.32 11.77
CA GLN A 28 -5.05 5.66 11.17
C GLN A 28 -3.93 5.41 12.19
N SER A 29 -2.89 4.63 11.84
CA SER A 29 -1.80 4.32 12.77
C SER A 29 -1.03 5.56 13.19
N LEU A 30 -0.67 6.42 12.23
CA LEU A 30 0.17 7.60 12.40
C LEU A 30 -0.37 8.78 11.59
N ARG A 31 -0.05 10.01 12.02
CA ARG A 31 -0.30 11.21 11.22
C ARG A 31 0.88 11.46 10.29
N VAL A 32 0.79 10.92 9.08
CA VAL A 32 1.78 11.11 8.01
C VAL A 32 1.07 11.37 6.68
N LYS A 33 1.71 12.18 5.83
CA LYS A 33 1.12 12.66 4.57
C LYS A 33 0.50 11.55 3.70
N PRO A 34 1.14 10.38 3.45
CA PRO A 34 0.52 9.33 2.65
C PRO A 34 -0.79 8.78 3.23
N TYR A 35 -0.89 8.68 4.56
CA TYR A 35 -2.09 8.22 5.24
C TYR A 35 -3.20 9.27 5.17
N ASP A 36 -2.86 10.55 5.36
CA ASP A 36 -3.81 11.66 5.22
C ASP A 36 -4.32 11.77 3.78
N ASP A 37 -3.45 11.54 2.78
CA ASP A 37 -3.85 11.46 1.37
C ASP A 37 -4.84 10.32 1.12
N ALA A 38 -4.63 9.15 1.73
CA ALA A 38 -5.54 8.02 1.64
C ALA A 38 -6.90 8.32 2.29
N VAL A 39 -6.92 8.95 3.46
CA VAL A 39 -8.17 9.38 4.11
C VAL A 39 -8.93 10.36 3.21
N ARG A 40 -8.25 11.35 2.60
CA ARG A 40 -8.89 12.29 1.68
C ARG A 40 -9.45 11.58 0.43
N GLY A 41 -8.67 10.66 -0.13
CA GLY A 41 -9.10 9.85 -1.26
C GLY A 41 -10.34 9.02 -0.94
N PHE A 42 -10.37 8.35 0.20
CA PHE A 42 -11.51 7.58 0.68
C PHE A 42 -12.76 8.45 0.82
N LYS A 43 -12.64 9.55 1.55
CA LYS A 43 -13.76 10.51 1.78
C LYS A 43 -14.29 11.13 0.49
N SER A 44 -13.48 11.22 -0.56
CA SER A 44 -13.92 11.78 -1.85
C SER A 44 -14.84 10.85 -2.66
N VAL A 45 -14.89 9.57 -2.31
CA VAL A 45 -15.63 8.53 -3.05
C VAL A 45 -16.70 7.88 -2.19
N THR A 46 -16.47 7.68 -0.90
CA THR A 46 -17.46 7.09 -0.02
C THR A 46 -18.67 8.02 0.16
N LYS A 47 -19.86 7.40 0.20
CA LYS A 47 -21.12 8.09 0.49
C LYS A 47 -21.52 8.01 1.97
N ALA A 48 -20.64 7.44 2.81
CA ALA A 48 -20.87 7.28 4.23
C ALA A 48 -20.37 8.47 5.03
N ASP A 49 -21.00 8.73 6.16
CA ASP A 49 -20.40 9.54 7.19
C ASP A 49 -19.16 8.86 7.73
N THR A 50 -18.14 9.63 8.09
CA THR A 50 -16.86 9.07 8.49
C THR A 50 -16.33 9.72 9.75
N ARG A 51 -15.94 8.92 10.73
CA ARG A 51 -15.16 9.35 11.89
C ARG A 51 -13.72 8.88 11.76
N THR A 52 -12.76 9.76 12.02
CA THR A 52 -11.33 9.43 11.93
C THR A 52 -10.69 9.48 13.30
N VAL A 53 -9.97 8.42 13.67
CA VAL A 53 -9.16 8.32 14.91
C VAL A 53 -7.73 8.01 14.51
N VAL A 54 -6.78 8.83 14.96
CA VAL A 54 -5.34 8.64 14.75
C VAL A 54 -4.77 8.03 16.03
N LEU A 55 -4.26 6.81 15.96
CA LEU A 55 -3.83 6.06 17.14
C LEU A 55 -2.61 6.68 17.82
N SER A 56 -1.69 7.28 17.06
CA SER A 56 -0.54 7.99 17.62
C SER A 56 -0.93 9.22 18.46
N ASP A 57 -2.09 9.83 18.18
CA ASP A 57 -2.57 11.02 18.89
C ASP A 57 -3.44 10.65 20.11
N ALA A 58 -3.83 9.39 20.21
CA ALA A 58 -4.80 8.87 21.17
C ALA A 58 -4.19 7.69 21.98
N GLU A 59 -2.99 7.92 22.57
CA GLU A 59 -2.32 6.92 23.39
C GLU A 59 -3.24 6.35 24.48
N GLY A 60 -3.28 5.02 24.60
CA GLY A 60 -4.13 4.34 25.58
C GLY A 60 -5.59 4.14 25.15
N THR A 61 -5.99 4.54 23.94
CA THR A 61 -7.35 4.29 23.46
C THR A 61 -7.61 2.78 23.30
N ASP A 62 -8.61 2.28 24.01
CA ASP A 62 -9.13 0.94 23.81
C ASP A 62 -10.00 0.94 22.53
N VAL A 63 -9.36 0.62 21.39
CA VAL A 63 -10.03 0.59 20.09
C VAL A 63 -11.16 -0.44 20.06
N VAL A 64 -11.04 -1.58 20.77
CA VAL A 64 -12.11 -2.60 20.83
C VAL A 64 -13.32 -2.06 21.56
N ARG A 65 -13.11 -1.32 22.63
CA ARG A 65 -14.19 -0.61 23.36
C ARG A 65 -14.84 0.45 22.45
N LEU A 66 -14.04 1.28 21.78
CA LEU A 66 -14.51 2.29 20.82
C LEU A 66 -15.42 1.67 19.75
N VAL A 67 -14.98 0.57 19.12
CA VAL A 67 -15.76 -0.15 18.10
C VAL A 67 -17.09 -0.68 18.66
N ARG A 68 -17.11 -1.17 19.90
CA ARG A 68 -18.35 -1.65 20.56
C ARG A 68 -19.33 -0.52 20.88
N GLU A 69 -18.82 0.64 21.26
CA GLU A 69 -19.64 1.80 21.62
C GLU A 69 -20.22 2.45 20.36
N GLU A 70 -19.45 2.63 19.31
CA GLU A 70 -19.85 3.32 18.08
C GLU A 70 -20.58 2.41 17.07
N ARG A 71 -20.34 1.10 17.12
CA ARG A 71 -20.93 0.11 16.21
C ARG A 71 -20.88 0.53 14.74
N PRO A 72 -19.68 0.85 14.20
CA PRO A 72 -19.56 1.29 12.83
C PRO A 72 -20.03 0.19 11.86
N GLU A 73 -20.58 0.59 10.74
CA GLU A 73 -20.98 -0.32 9.65
C GLU A 73 -19.75 -0.96 8.96
N LEU A 74 -18.64 -0.22 8.93
CA LEU A 74 -17.38 -0.63 8.32
C LEU A 74 -16.21 0.05 9.03
N ILE A 75 -15.06 -0.63 9.08
CA ILE A 75 -13.81 -0.06 9.57
C ILE A 75 -12.82 0.05 8.41
N LEU A 76 -12.20 1.24 8.24
CA LEU A 76 -11.04 1.44 7.39
C LEU A 76 -9.79 1.54 8.29
N ALA A 77 -8.90 0.54 8.21
CA ALA A 77 -7.65 0.51 8.96
C ALA A 77 -6.47 0.91 8.07
N ILE A 78 -5.82 2.03 8.36
CA ILE A 78 -4.67 2.56 7.61
C ILE A 78 -3.38 2.37 8.40
N GLY A 79 -2.52 1.48 7.92
CA GLY A 79 -1.27 1.09 8.56
C GLY A 79 -1.39 -0.11 9.49
N ALA A 80 -0.24 -0.71 9.81
CA ALA A 80 -0.17 -1.99 10.51
C ALA A 80 -0.73 -1.94 11.95
N ASP A 81 -0.53 -0.85 12.67
CA ASP A 81 -0.98 -0.77 14.07
C ASP A 81 -2.51 -0.55 14.13
N ALA A 82 -3.08 0.21 13.19
CA ALA A 82 -4.52 0.31 13.04
C ALA A 82 -5.14 -1.07 12.74
N LEU A 83 -4.55 -1.85 11.82
CA LEU A 83 -5.03 -3.20 11.52
C LEU A 83 -4.88 -4.15 12.72
N LYS A 84 -3.76 -4.10 13.43
CA LYS A 84 -3.55 -4.91 14.65
C LYS A 84 -4.58 -4.60 15.74
N SER A 85 -4.96 -3.32 15.91
CA SER A 85 -5.90 -2.89 16.94
C SER A 85 -7.29 -3.50 16.78
N VAL A 86 -7.69 -3.80 15.54
CA VAL A 86 -9.00 -4.40 15.20
C VAL A 86 -8.94 -5.89 14.85
N LYS A 87 -7.78 -6.54 14.97
CA LYS A 87 -7.60 -7.95 14.58
C LYS A 87 -8.55 -8.95 15.27
N ARG A 88 -9.18 -8.57 16.39
CA ARG A 88 -10.13 -9.39 17.14
C ARG A 88 -11.59 -9.10 16.81
N VAL A 89 -11.88 -8.05 16.06
CA VAL A 89 -13.23 -7.73 15.58
C VAL A 89 -13.60 -8.75 14.49
N ARG A 90 -14.81 -9.38 14.60
CA ARG A 90 -15.24 -10.46 13.69
C ARG A 90 -16.55 -10.18 12.98
N ASP A 91 -17.35 -9.31 13.51
CA ASP A 91 -18.72 -9.00 13.12
C ASP A 91 -18.84 -7.76 12.21
N ILE A 92 -17.76 -7.02 12.04
CA ILE A 92 -17.71 -5.81 11.22
C ILE A 92 -16.74 -6.02 10.05
N PRO A 93 -17.10 -5.64 8.82
CA PRO A 93 -16.16 -5.67 7.69
C PRO A 93 -15.04 -4.65 7.88
N ILE A 94 -13.81 -5.06 7.59
CA ILE A 94 -12.61 -4.24 7.78
C ILE A 94 -11.84 -4.17 6.46
N ILE A 95 -11.69 -2.96 5.94
CA ILE A 95 -10.83 -2.67 4.81
C ILE A 95 -9.49 -2.17 5.34
N TYR A 96 -8.38 -2.75 4.87
CA TYR A 96 -7.05 -2.28 5.24
C TYR A 96 -6.31 -1.64 4.07
N LEU A 97 -5.51 -0.64 4.39
CA LEU A 97 -4.60 0.05 3.47
C LEU A 97 -3.21 0.20 4.10
N MET A 98 -2.19 0.27 3.25
CA MET A 98 -0.82 0.59 3.67
C MET A 98 -0.29 -0.36 4.75
N VAL A 99 -0.55 -1.65 4.57
CA VAL A 99 -0.09 -2.73 5.43
C VAL A 99 0.71 -3.72 4.58
N LEU A 100 1.93 -3.98 4.99
CA LEU A 100 2.76 -5.04 4.39
C LEU A 100 2.44 -6.38 5.05
N ASN A 101 2.26 -7.43 4.23
CA ASN A 101 1.93 -8.79 4.67
C ASN A 101 0.73 -8.82 5.63
N PRO A 102 -0.45 -8.30 5.24
CA PRO A 102 -1.62 -8.20 6.12
C PRO A 102 -2.09 -9.57 6.65
N GLU A 103 -1.85 -10.63 5.90
CA GLU A 103 -2.19 -12.01 6.26
C GLU A 103 -1.55 -12.46 7.59
N LYS A 104 -0.40 -11.90 7.97
CA LYS A 104 0.24 -12.16 9.27
C LYS A 104 -0.52 -11.55 10.45
N ILE A 105 -1.39 -10.59 10.18
CA ILE A 105 -2.21 -9.90 11.19
C ILE A 105 -3.63 -10.45 11.20
N THR A 106 -4.23 -10.62 10.02
CA THR A 106 -5.62 -11.01 9.84
C THR A 106 -5.84 -12.52 9.95
N GLY A 107 -4.81 -13.33 9.62
CA GLY A 107 -4.93 -14.78 9.51
C GLY A 107 -5.97 -15.15 8.45
N GLU A 108 -6.79 -16.15 8.76
CA GLU A 108 -7.86 -16.66 7.88
C GLU A 108 -9.22 -15.97 8.08
N ALA A 109 -9.25 -14.83 8.76
CA ALA A 109 -10.51 -14.14 9.06
C ALA A 109 -11.13 -13.54 7.79
N ARG A 110 -12.40 -13.87 7.54
CA ARG A 110 -13.12 -13.51 6.31
C ARG A 110 -13.71 -12.10 6.30
N ASN A 111 -13.70 -11.41 7.41
CA ASN A 111 -14.20 -10.03 7.51
C ASN A 111 -13.15 -8.97 7.19
N PHE A 112 -11.98 -9.37 6.71
CA PHE A 112 -10.90 -8.48 6.30
C PHE A 112 -10.69 -8.57 4.79
N ASN A 113 -10.47 -7.41 4.17
CA ASN A 113 -9.99 -7.29 2.80
C ASN A 113 -9.27 -5.95 2.65
N GLY A 114 -8.53 -5.77 1.57
CA GLY A 114 -7.79 -4.53 1.38
C GLY A 114 -7.19 -4.39 0.01
N ILE A 115 -6.28 -3.42 -0.10
CA ILE A 115 -5.57 -3.14 -1.34
C ILE A 115 -4.09 -3.37 -1.08
N ASP A 116 -3.49 -4.25 -1.88
CA ASP A 116 -2.06 -4.56 -1.79
C ASP A 116 -1.23 -3.31 -2.09
N MET A 117 -0.23 -3.09 -1.26
CA MET A 117 0.74 -2.00 -1.43
C MET A 117 1.81 -2.30 -2.47
N ASN A 118 1.91 -3.54 -2.93
CA ASN A 118 2.93 -3.87 -3.89
C ASN A 118 2.54 -3.37 -5.29
N ILE A 119 3.38 -2.54 -5.86
CA ILE A 119 3.33 -2.26 -7.29
C ILE A 119 3.84 -3.52 -8.01
N PRO A 120 3.14 -4.00 -9.05
CA PRO A 120 3.56 -5.19 -9.78
C PRO A 120 5.03 -5.15 -10.19
N PRO A 121 5.80 -6.25 -9.96
CA PRO A 121 7.21 -6.30 -10.33
C PRO A 121 7.49 -5.94 -11.78
N GLU A 122 6.58 -6.33 -12.67
CA GLU A 122 6.65 -6.08 -14.11
C GLU A 122 6.81 -4.60 -14.42
N ARG A 123 6.08 -3.71 -13.72
CA ARG A 123 6.20 -2.25 -13.92
C ARG A 123 7.58 -1.71 -13.58
N TYR A 124 8.21 -2.23 -12.53
CA TYR A 124 9.57 -1.85 -12.18
C TYR A 124 10.57 -2.34 -13.22
N LEU A 125 10.45 -3.60 -13.62
CA LEU A 125 11.35 -4.24 -14.60
C LEU A 125 11.25 -3.57 -15.96
N GLU A 126 10.04 -3.29 -16.46
CA GLU A 126 9.81 -2.53 -17.70
C GLU A 126 10.47 -1.14 -17.67
N LEU A 127 10.38 -0.42 -16.55
CA LEU A 127 11.04 0.89 -16.42
C LEU A 127 12.57 0.76 -16.35
N MET A 128 13.08 -0.30 -15.71
CA MET A 128 14.52 -0.57 -15.70
C MET A 128 15.05 -0.92 -17.10
N GLU A 129 14.31 -1.69 -17.90
CA GLU A 129 14.67 -1.99 -19.30
C GLU A 129 14.76 -0.73 -20.17
N ARG A 130 13.84 0.22 -19.95
CA ARG A 130 13.85 1.51 -20.68
C ARG A 130 15.06 2.40 -20.39
N LEU A 131 15.85 2.09 -19.36
CA LEU A 131 17.13 2.76 -19.11
C LEU A 131 18.21 2.34 -20.14
N ASN A 132 17.95 1.33 -20.97
CA ASN A 132 18.88 0.80 -21.98
C ASN A 132 20.27 0.44 -21.42
N LEU A 133 20.31 -0.10 -20.20
CA LEU A 133 21.55 -0.58 -19.60
C LEU A 133 22.03 -1.85 -20.32
N PRO A 134 23.33 -2.01 -20.57
CA PRO A 134 23.85 -3.23 -21.20
C PRO A 134 23.57 -4.45 -20.31
N ARG A 135 22.84 -5.45 -20.83
CA ARG A 135 22.46 -6.68 -20.09
C ARG A 135 21.94 -6.34 -18.69
N LEU A 136 20.66 -5.98 -18.60
CA LEU A 136 20.05 -5.62 -17.32
C LEU A 136 20.23 -6.76 -16.28
N LYS A 137 20.97 -6.43 -15.21
CA LYS A 137 21.24 -7.30 -14.06
C LYS A 137 20.81 -6.60 -12.80
N VAL A 138 19.72 -7.07 -12.19
CA VAL A 138 19.13 -6.44 -11.01
C VAL A 138 19.63 -7.11 -9.74
N GLY A 139 20.28 -6.34 -8.86
CA GLY A 139 20.63 -6.76 -7.51
C GLY A 139 19.55 -6.33 -6.51
N LEU A 140 19.25 -7.16 -5.53
CA LEU A 140 18.36 -6.80 -4.43
C LEU A 140 18.70 -7.56 -3.14
N PHE A 141 18.35 -6.97 -2.00
CA PHE A 141 18.45 -7.62 -0.69
C PHE A 141 17.06 -7.76 -0.09
N TYR A 142 16.83 -8.83 0.66
CA TYR A 142 15.54 -9.10 1.27
C TYR A 142 15.65 -10.05 2.47
N ASP A 143 14.72 -9.90 3.40
CA ASP A 143 14.48 -10.89 4.46
C ASP A 143 13.40 -11.86 3.96
N PRO A 144 13.72 -13.18 3.86
CA PRO A 144 12.74 -14.18 3.42
C PRO A 144 11.44 -14.16 4.23
N GLY A 145 11.55 -13.87 5.54
CA GLY A 145 10.39 -13.75 6.44
C GLY A 145 9.55 -12.49 6.24
N LYS A 146 10.04 -11.48 5.48
CA LYS A 146 9.35 -10.21 5.23
C LYS A 146 8.93 -10.05 3.78
N SER A 147 9.87 -10.19 2.85
CA SER A 147 9.67 -9.89 1.43
C SER A 147 9.84 -11.11 0.51
N GLY A 148 9.99 -12.33 1.07
CA GLY A 148 10.23 -13.54 0.29
C GLY A 148 9.17 -13.84 -0.75
N ALA A 149 7.89 -13.67 -0.41
CA ALA A 149 6.79 -13.87 -1.36
C ALA A 149 6.87 -12.87 -2.53
N PHE A 150 7.18 -11.60 -2.25
CA PHE A 150 7.35 -10.59 -3.30
C PHE A 150 8.58 -10.86 -4.17
N VAL A 151 9.71 -11.28 -3.58
CA VAL A 151 10.92 -11.67 -4.33
C VAL A 151 10.66 -12.87 -5.23
N LYS A 152 9.81 -13.83 -4.82
CA LYS A 152 9.37 -14.93 -5.70
C LYS A 152 8.63 -14.39 -6.93
N ARG A 153 7.73 -13.43 -6.77
CA ARG A 153 7.04 -12.77 -7.89
C ARG A 153 8.03 -12.01 -8.79
N ILE A 154 9.00 -11.29 -8.20
CA ILE A 154 10.05 -10.59 -8.96
C ILE A 154 10.82 -11.58 -9.84
N ARG A 155 11.24 -12.73 -9.31
CA ARG A 155 11.96 -13.75 -10.08
C ARG A 155 11.13 -14.31 -11.24
N GLN A 156 9.85 -14.57 -11.01
CA GLN A 156 8.94 -15.04 -12.05
C GLN A 156 8.75 -14.00 -13.17
N ALA A 157 8.52 -12.74 -12.81
CA ALA A 157 8.41 -11.65 -13.77
C ALA A 157 9.70 -11.45 -14.56
N ALA A 158 10.85 -11.44 -13.88
CA ALA A 158 12.15 -11.27 -14.51
C ALA A 158 12.51 -12.43 -15.47
N GLU A 159 12.18 -13.68 -15.11
CA GLU A 159 12.37 -14.84 -15.96
C GLU A 159 11.57 -14.71 -17.27
N SER A 160 10.32 -14.29 -17.21
CA SER A 160 9.49 -14.06 -18.38
C SER A 160 10.00 -12.94 -19.30
N MET A 161 10.77 -11.98 -18.77
CA MET A 161 11.37 -10.84 -19.48
C MET A 161 12.84 -11.08 -19.86
N GLY A 162 13.45 -12.20 -19.46
CA GLY A 162 14.87 -12.48 -19.71
C GLY A 162 15.83 -11.63 -18.90
N ILE A 163 15.40 -11.10 -17.72
CA ILE A 163 16.18 -10.24 -16.84
C ILE A 163 16.86 -11.07 -15.76
N GLU A 164 18.16 -10.83 -15.53
CA GLU A 164 18.93 -11.52 -14.50
C GLU A 164 18.72 -10.87 -13.12
N ILE A 165 18.29 -11.67 -12.13
CA ILE A 165 18.08 -11.22 -10.74
C ILE A 165 19.12 -11.85 -9.81
N THR A 166 19.92 -11.02 -9.14
CA THR A 166 20.80 -11.40 -8.02
C THR A 166 20.13 -11.01 -6.69
N ALA A 167 19.31 -11.91 -6.14
CA ALA A 167 18.63 -11.69 -4.86
C ALA A 167 19.44 -12.33 -3.71
N ARG A 168 19.81 -11.52 -2.71
CA ARG A 168 20.58 -11.96 -1.52
C ARG A 168 19.73 -11.86 -0.27
N GLU A 169 19.78 -12.93 0.52
CA GLU A 169 19.07 -13.00 1.79
C GLU A 169 19.80 -12.23 2.88
N VAL A 170 19.03 -11.56 3.73
CA VAL A 170 19.49 -10.77 4.87
C VAL A 170 18.51 -11.00 6.02
N HIS A 171 18.98 -11.46 7.16
CA HIS A 171 18.15 -11.73 8.33
C HIS A 171 18.28 -10.66 9.41
N SER A 172 19.25 -9.76 9.27
CA SER A 172 19.43 -8.60 10.14
C SER A 172 20.07 -7.43 9.40
N PRO A 173 19.82 -6.16 9.82
CA PRO A 173 20.48 -5.00 9.22
C PRO A 173 22.01 -5.07 9.24
N ARG A 174 22.57 -5.79 10.21
CA ARG A 174 24.04 -5.94 10.39
C ARG A 174 24.71 -6.74 9.25
N GLU A 175 23.95 -7.51 8.49
CA GLU A 175 24.45 -8.30 7.36
C GLU A 175 24.55 -7.47 6.08
N VAL A 176 23.83 -6.35 5.98
CA VAL A 176 23.79 -5.51 4.76
C VAL A 176 25.19 -5.05 4.31
N PRO A 177 26.12 -4.60 5.18
CA PRO A 177 27.46 -4.21 4.76
C PRO A 177 28.24 -5.33 4.07
N GLU A 178 28.12 -6.56 4.57
CA GLU A 178 28.77 -7.72 3.96
C GLU A 178 28.16 -8.09 2.62
N GLN A 179 26.82 -8.07 2.51
CA GLN A 179 26.15 -8.34 1.24
C GLN A 179 26.45 -7.27 0.19
N LEU A 180 26.65 -6.00 0.58
CA LEU A 180 27.11 -4.94 -0.32
C LEU A 180 28.51 -5.24 -0.87
N ARG A 181 29.46 -5.65 -0.02
CA ARG A 181 30.81 -6.04 -0.48
C ARG A 181 30.77 -7.17 -1.51
N ARG A 182 29.85 -8.13 -1.33
CA ARG A 182 29.65 -9.26 -2.24
C ARG A 182 28.84 -8.91 -3.48
N LEU A 183 28.19 -7.75 -3.51
CA LEU A 183 27.36 -7.32 -4.65
C LEU A 183 28.23 -7.08 -5.88
N ASN A 184 29.41 -6.54 -5.73
CA ASN A 184 30.47 -6.25 -6.70
C ASN A 184 30.02 -6.66 -8.12
N SER A 185 30.35 -6.22 -9.20
CA SER A 185 29.98 -6.55 -10.60
C SER A 185 28.81 -7.54 -10.90
N SER A 186 28.08 -8.03 -9.88
CA SER A 186 26.98 -8.99 -10.04
C SER A 186 25.65 -8.31 -10.48
N CYS A 187 25.57 -6.99 -10.42
CA CYS A 187 24.43 -6.22 -10.92
C CYS A 187 24.87 -4.88 -11.49
N ASN A 188 24.07 -4.32 -12.38
CA ASN A 188 24.26 -2.96 -12.93
C ASN A 188 23.09 -2.02 -12.56
N ILE A 189 22.15 -2.50 -11.80
CA ILE A 189 21.11 -1.73 -11.12
C ILE A 189 20.76 -2.40 -9.80
N PHE A 190 20.48 -1.63 -8.76
CA PHE A 190 20.05 -2.13 -7.46
C PHE A 190 18.60 -1.76 -7.19
N TRP A 191 17.78 -2.75 -6.89
CA TRP A 191 16.38 -2.54 -6.52
C TRP A 191 16.21 -2.63 -5.00
N MET A 192 16.01 -1.50 -4.35
CA MET A 192 15.73 -1.39 -2.93
C MET A 192 14.25 -1.63 -2.67
N LEU A 193 13.91 -2.79 -2.12
CA LEU A 193 12.54 -3.20 -1.78
C LEU A 193 12.07 -2.55 -0.47
N PRO A 194 10.74 -2.46 -0.22
CA PRO A 194 10.17 -2.02 1.06
C PRO A 194 10.32 -3.10 2.15
N ASP A 195 11.55 -3.55 2.41
CA ASP A 195 11.87 -4.59 3.39
C ASP A 195 12.36 -3.96 4.70
N PRO A 196 11.64 -4.12 5.83
CA PRO A 196 11.99 -3.46 7.09
C PRO A 196 13.29 -3.96 7.73
N THR A 197 13.79 -5.14 7.35
CA THR A 197 15.09 -5.66 7.78
C THR A 197 16.23 -4.99 7.03
N VAL A 198 16.02 -4.72 5.72
CA VAL A 198 17.03 -4.11 4.85
C VAL A 198 17.00 -2.58 4.92
N VAL A 199 15.79 -1.98 5.03
CA VAL A 199 15.58 -0.52 4.94
C VAL A 199 15.49 0.09 6.35
N THR A 200 16.66 0.38 6.92
CA THR A 200 16.81 1.21 8.12
C THR A 200 17.54 2.51 7.76
N ALA A 201 17.56 3.51 8.66
CA ALA A 201 18.28 4.76 8.39
C ALA A 201 19.75 4.48 8.01
N ASP A 202 20.45 3.69 8.83
CA ASP A 202 21.87 3.41 8.66
C ASP A 202 22.17 2.59 7.40
N THR A 203 21.34 1.58 7.12
CA THR A 203 21.56 0.71 5.95
C THR A 203 21.26 1.42 4.63
N VAL A 204 20.28 2.31 4.59
CA VAL A 204 19.94 3.10 3.40
C VAL A 204 21.09 4.05 3.07
N GLU A 205 21.61 4.77 4.06
CA GLU A 205 22.75 5.66 3.84
C GLU A 205 23.96 4.89 3.27
N LEU A 206 24.33 3.79 3.94
CA LEU A 206 25.42 2.93 3.49
C LEU A 206 25.20 2.39 2.07
N LEU A 207 23.98 1.93 1.75
CA LEU A 207 23.61 1.40 0.45
C LEU A 207 23.75 2.47 -0.64
N LEU A 208 23.21 3.66 -0.41
CA LEU A 208 23.27 4.76 -1.39
C LEU A 208 24.71 5.23 -1.59
N LEU A 209 25.52 5.34 -0.53
CA LEU A 209 26.93 5.69 -0.65
C LEU A 209 27.73 4.64 -1.44
N TYR A 210 27.51 3.35 -1.14
CA TYR A 210 28.18 2.25 -1.84
C TYR A 210 27.81 2.23 -3.33
N THR A 211 26.52 2.31 -3.65
CA THR A 211 26.02 2.23 -5.02
C THR A 211 26.47 3.43 -5.85
N GLN A 212 26.48 4.64 -5.28
CA GLN A 212 27.06 5.82 -5.94
C GLN A 212 28.55 5.67 -6.24
N LYS A 213 29.34 5.18 -5.27
CA LYS A 213 30.77 4.95 -5.45
C LYS A 213 31.03 3.94 -6.56
N ASN A 214 30.21 2.91 -6.69
CA ASN A 214 30.35 1.84 -7.68
C ASN A 214 29.57 2.11 -8.97
N ARG A 215 28.95 3.30 -9.13
CA ARG A 215 28.16 3.71 -10.29
C ARG A 215 26.98 2.78 -10.58
N ILE A 216 26.35 2.23 -9.55
CA ILE A 216 25.17 1.38 -9.64
C ILE A 216 23.94 2.25 -9.35
N PRO A 217 23.03 2.49 -10.32
CA PRO A 217 21.78 3.21 -10.06
C PRO A 217 20.88 2.43 -9.10
N VAL A 218 20.20 3.17 -8.22
CA VAL A 218 19.25 2.59 -7.26
C VAL A 218 17.83 2.91 -7.69
N VAL A 219 16.99 1.87 -7.77
CA VAL A 219 15.54 1.97 -7.93
C VAL A 219 14.87 1.66 -6.62
N THR A 220 13.80 2.38 -6.27
CA THR A 220 13.18 2.27 -4.95
C THR A 220 11.67 2.46 -4.97
N PHE A 221 11.04 2.27 -3.81
CA PHE A 221 9.60 2.31 -3.59
C PHE A 221 9.09 3.64 -3.03
N ALA A 222 9.97 4.60 -2.72
CA ALA A 222 9.55 5.86 -2.11
C ALA A 222 10.43 7.04 -2.55
N GLY A 223 9.78 8.15 -2.93
CA GLY A 223 10.41 9.36 -3.46
C GLY A 223 11.37 10.05 -2.51
N LYS A 224 11.25 9.85 -1.19
CA LYS A 224 12.22 10.36 -0.22
C LYS A 224 13.64 9.84 -0.46
N TYR A 225 13.79 8.62 -0.95
CA TYR A 225 15.10 8.03 -1.28
C TYR A 225 15.67 8.56 -2.61
N VAL A 226 14.80 9.05 -3.49
CA VAL A 226 15.22 9.76 -4.71
C VAL A 226 15.88 11.08 -4.33
N ASP A 227 15.35 11.79 -3.32
CA ASP A 227 15.94 13.02 -2.80
C ASP A 227 17.33 12.79 -2.17
N THR A 228 17.59 11.58 -1.66
CA THR A 228 18.85 11.21 -1.01
C THR A 228 19.84 10.49 -1.95
N GLY A 229 19.47 10.23 -3.22
CA GLY A 229 20.44 9.75 -4.22
C GLY A 229 20.03 8.49 -4.98
N ALA A 230 18.84 7.95 -4.81
CA ALA A 230 18.29 6.93 -5.72
C ALA A 230 17.97 7.53 -7.09
N LEU A 231 17.98 6.70 -8.13
CA LEU A 231 17.73 7.13 -9.51
C LEU A 231 16.25 7.44 -9.75
N PHE A 232 15.38 6.49 -9.42
CA PHE A 232 13.94 6.71 -9.47
C PHE A 232 13.20 5.87 -8.43
N SER A 233 11.97 6.30 -8.13
CA SER A 233 11.01 5.54 -7.34
C SER A 233 9.70 5.36 -8.10
N LEU A 234 8.99 4.30 -7.74
CA LEU A 234 7.55 4.17 -7.96
C LEU A 234 6.87 4.22 -6.59
N ASP A 235 6.20 5.33 -6.34
CA ASP A 235 5.46 5.55 -5.10
C ASP A 235 3.99 5.19 -5.33
N ILE A 236 3.34 4.60 -4.35
CA ILE A 236 1.90 4.42 -4.39
C ILE A 236 1.23 5.78 -4.25
N ASP A 237 0.24 6.06 -5.12
CA ASP A 237 -0.61 7.23 -4.95
C ASP A 237 -1.59 6.99 -3.79
N GLY A 238 -1.27 7.55 -2.62
CA GLY A 238 -2.08 7.39 -1.41
C GLY A 238 -3.52 7.84 -1.60
N SER A 239 -3.75 8.92 -2.34
CA SER A 239 -5.10 9.42 -2.63
C SER A 239 -5.89 8.43 -3.49
N ASP A 240 -5.27 7.86 -4.52
CA ASP A 240 -5.93 6.87 -5.36
C ASP A 240 -6.17 5.55 -4.61
N LEU A 241 -5.24 5.14 -3.77
CA LEU A 241 -5.42 3.98 -2.88
C LEU A 241 -6.65 4.17 -1.97
N GLY A 242 -6.80 5.39 -1.41
CA GLY A 242 -7.97 5.75 -0.64
C GLY A 242 -9.26 5.69 -1.46
N LYS A 243 -9.25 6.17 -2.71
CA LYS A 243 -10.40 6.07 -3.62
C LYS A 243 -10.79 4.62 -3.89
N GLN A 244 -9.82 3.74 -4.17
CA GLN A 244 -10.07 2.31 -4.34
C GLN A 244 -10.74 1.70 -3.09
N ALA A 245 -10.29 2.07 -1.88
CA ALA A 245 -10.93 1.63 -0.64
C ALA A 245 -12.35 2.18 -0.48
N GLY A 246 -12.61 3.43 -0.89
CA GLY A 246 -13.95 4.02 -0.90
C GLY A 246 -14.90 3.30 -1.87
N GLU A 247 -14.40 2.91 -3.04
CA GLU A 247 -15.14 2.08 -4.01
C GLU A 247 -15.46 0.70 -3.41
N MET A 248 -14.48 0.08 -2.73
CA MET A 248 -14.68 -1.19 -2.02
C MET A 248 -15.72 -1.04 -0.88
N ALA A 249 -15.62 0.02 -0.08
CA ALA A 249 -16.57 0.31 1.00
C ALA A 249 -17.99 0.48 0.46
N ASN A 250 -18.19 1.21 -0.64
CA ASN A 250 -19.50 1.36 -1.25
C ASN A 250 -20.09 0.03 -1.73
N ARG A 251 -19.26 -0.90 -2.23
CA ARG A 251 -19.70 -2.26 -2.60
C ARG A 251 -20.12 -3.08 -1.38
N VAL A 252 -19.37 -3.00 -0.29
CA VAL A 252 -19.72 -3.67 0.98
C VAL A 252 -21.05 -3.14 1.49
N ARG A 253 -21.22 -1.82 1.52
CA ARG A 253 -22.45 -1.14 1.98
C ARG A 253 -23.65 -1.43 1.09
N SER A 254 -23.44 -1.73 -0.20
CA SER A 254 -24.53 -2.18 -1.09
C SER A 254 -24.87 -3.67 -0.95
N GLY A 255 -24.33 -4.37 0.06
CA GLY A 255 -24.64 -5.76 0.38
C GLY A 255 -23.66 -6.79 -0.16
N THR A 256 -22.55 -6.38 -0.81
CA THR A 256 -21.53 -7.34 -1.22
C THR A 256 -20.69 -7.78 -0.02
N ALA A 257 -20.65 -9.07 0.27
CA ALA A 257 -19.82 -9.58 1.36
C ALA A 257 -18.32 -9.29 1.06
N ILE A 258 -17.61 -8.77 2.05
CA ILE A 258 -16.24 -8.27 1.88
C ILE A 258 -15.27 -9.35 1.36
N TYR A 259 -15.45 -10.61 1.75
CA TYR A 259 -14.62 -11.74 1.29
C TYR A 259 -14.89 -12.16 -0.17
N LEU A 260 -15.98 -11.67 -0.79
CA LEU A 260 -16.27 -11.89 -2.21
C LEU A 260 -15.65 -10.81 -3.11
N ILE A 261 -15.15 -9.75 -2.52
CA ILE A 261 -14.45 -8.72 -3.28
C ILE A 261 -13.03 -9.24 -3.53
N ARG A 262 -12.65 -9.35 -4.80
CA ARG A 262 -11.28 -9.75 -5.13
C ARG A 262 -10.31 -8.72 -4.56
N GLU A 263 -9.25 -9.20 -3.92
CA GLU A 263 -8.14 -8.35 -3.52
C GLU A 263 -7.59 -7.60 -4.74
N THR A 264 -7.35 -6.31 -4.58
CA THR A 264 -6.89 -5.45 -5.67
C THR A 264 -5.50 -4.91 -5.36
N GLU A 265 -4.68 -4.77 -6.40
CA GLU A 265 -3.40 -4.08 -6.30
C GLU A 265 -3.58 -2.57 -6.43
N ALA A 266 -2.61 -1.79 -5.94
CA ALA A 266 -2.60 -0.36 -6.16
C ALA A 266 -2.57 -0.05 -7.67
N ARG A 267 -3.65 0.54 -8.19
CA ARG A 267 -3.81 0.79 -9.65
C ARG A 267 -2.95 1.95 -10.15
N LYS A 268 -2.55 2.87 -9.28
CA LYS A 268 -1.79 4.06 -9.65
C LYS A 268 -0.48 4.14 -8.88
N ALA A 269 0.60 4.31 -9.63
CA ALA A 269 1.92 4.60 -9.10
C ALA A 269 2.41 5.94 -9.63
N VAL A 270 3.08 6.71 -8.78
CA VAL A 270 3.70 7.98 -9.13
C VAL A 270 5.20 7.77 -9.23
N MET A 271 5.76 8.06 -10.40
CA MET A 271 7.20 7.98 -10.60
C MET A 271 7.86 9.31 -10.22
N LYS A 272 8.96 9.22 -9.45
CA LYS A 272 9.87 10.33 -9.18
C LYS A 272 11.26 9.97 -9.68
N VAL A 273 11.91 10.89 -10.38
CA VAL A 273 13.22 10.65 -11.01
C VAL A 273 14.24 11.68 -10.55
N ASN A 274 15.48 11.25 -10.30
CA ASN A 274 16.61 12.10 -9.97
C ASN A 274 17.47 12.34 -11.22
N ARG A 275 17.22 13.45 -11.91
CA ARG A 275 17.95 13.84 -13.14
C ARG A 275 19.45 14.03 -12.88
N LYS A 276 19.83 14.56 -11.70
CA LYS A 276 21.25 14.76 -11.33
C LYS A 276 22.01 13.46 -11.19
N VAL A 277 21.35 12.44 -10.60
CA VAL A 277 21.94 11.09 -10.48
C VAL A 277 22.06 10.45 -11.86
N ALA A 278 21.03 10.54 -12.70
CA ALA A 278 21.06 10.01 -14.05
C ALA A 278 22.23 10.62 -14.88
N GLU A 279 22.35 11.94 -14.86
CA GLU A 279 23.42 12.68 -15.54
C GLU A 279 24.82 12.26 -15.05
N LYS A 280 25.01 12.20 -13.71
CA LYS A 280 26.27 11.72 -13.10
C LYS A 280 26.64 10.29 -13.48
N LEU A 281 25.64 9.43 -13.68
CA LEU A 281 25.83 8.02 -14.05
C LEU A 281 25.87 7.81 -15.58
N GLY A 282 25.55 8.85 -16.38
CA GLY A 282 25.48 8.75 -17.84
C GLY A 282 24.24 7.96 -18.32
N ILE A 283 23.15 7.97 -17.56
CA ILE A 283 21.92 7.24 -17.85
C ILE A 283 20.96 8.13 -18.63
N ASN A 284 20.46 7.63 -19.77
CA ASN A 284 19.45 8.31 -20.56
C ASN A 284 18.06 8.08 -19.99
N LEU A 285 17.35 9.15 -19.63
CA LEU A 285 16.01 9.12 -19.07
C LEU A 285 14.89 9.20 -20.12
N ALA A 286 15.20 9.38 -21.41
CA ALA A 286 14.19 9.56 -22.45
C ALA A 286 13.16 8.42 -22.54
N GLY A 287 13.55 7.21 -22.12
CA GLY A 287 12.65 6.05 -22.03
C GLY A 287 11.65 6.12 -20.86
N LEU A 288 11.95 6.90 -19.82
CA LEU A 288 11.09 7.07 -18.63
C LEU A 288 10.10 8.23 -18.75
N GLU A 289 10.39 9.25 -19.58
CA GLU A 289 9.62 10.50 -19.66
C GLU A 289 8.41 10.43 -20.61
N LYS A 290 8.19 9.33 -21.28
CA LYS A 290 7.11 9.14 -22.29
C LYS A 290 5.79 8.59 -21.68
N HIS A 291 5.51 8.85 -20.38
CA HIS A 291 4.24 8.42 -19.76
C HIS A 291 3.61 9.49 -18.89
#